data_e99496cb8bf7c295e3f8ba131d17e567
#
_entry.id   e99496cb8bf7c295e3f8ba131d17e567
#
_cell.length_a   1.000
_cell.length_b   1.000
_cell.length_c   1.000
_cell.angle_alpha   90.00
_cell.angle_beta   90.00
_cell.angle_gamma   90.00
#
_symmetry.space_group_name_H-M   'P 1'
#
loop_
_entity.id
_entity.type
_entity.pdbx_description
1 polymer ?
#
loop_
_entity_poly.entity_id
_entity_poly.type
_entity_poly.pdbx_seq_one_letter_code
_entity_poly.pdbx_strand_id
1 'polypeptide(L)'
;VEAHPLVFLVERDMGDALERDVDTVDLDAIRSDLAEVHDRHEGIRDLRRPDAVARRRKTGQRTARENVEDLCDPDSFIEYAPLGVAAQRRRREIDDLIRNTPGDGMVAGIGSVNGAHFPDSDSRCVLASYDYTVLAGTQGLFNHRKKDRVFELAQKNRLPVVLLTEGGGGRPGDTDGSGVAGLDCLAFQLFAELSGWVPLVGINSGRCFAGNAA
;
A
#
# COMPACT_ATOMS: atom_id res chain seq x y z
N VAL A 1 14.59 42.68 -1.75
CA VAL A 1 14.06 42.11 -3.01
C VAL A 1 12.66 41.62 -2.71
N GLU A 2 11.68 42.39 -3.22
CA GLU A 2 10.26 42.26 -2.93
C GLU A 2 9.67 41.02 -3.61
N ALA A 3 8.87 40.27 -2.84
CA ALA A 3 8.05 39.16 -3.35
C ALA A 3 6.81 39.74 -4.07
N HIS A 4 6.64 39.46 -5.35
CA HIS A 4 5.43 39.76 -6.09
C HIS A 4 4.34 38.73 -5.78
N PRO A 5 3.12 39.13 -5.50
CA PRO A 5 2.01 38.22 -5.23
C PRO A 5 1.36 37.76 -6.54
N LEU A 6 1.41 36.47 -6.80
CA LEU A 6 0.67 35.77 -7.88
C LEU A 6 -0.81 35.53 -7.55
N VAL A 7 -1.42 36.35 -6.70
CA VAL A 7 -2.79 36.15 -6.19
C VAL A 7 -3.84 36.99 -6.92
N PHE A 8 -3.46 37.91 -7.81
CA PHE A 8 -4.43 38.92 -8.31
C PHE A 8 -5.04 38.66 -9.70
N LEU A 9 -4.88 37.49 -10.29
CA LEU A 9 -5.49 37.21 -11.62
C LEU A 9 -6.61 36.18 -11.65
N VAL A 10 -7.07 35.67 -10.49
CA VAL A 10 -8.18 34.70 -10.43
C VAL A 10 -9.51 35.35 -9.94
N GLU A 11 -9.49 36.58 -9.45
CA GLU A 11 -10.66 37.17 -8.80
C GLU A 11 -11.68 37.90 -9.70
N ARG A 12 -11.48 37.97 -11.04
CA ARG A 12 -12.40 38.80 -11.86
C ARG A 12 -13.42 38.04 -12.70
N ASP A 13 -13.34 36.72 -12.86
CA ASP A 13 -14.30 35.99 -13.70
C ASP A 13 -15.06 34.84 -12.99
N MET A 14 -14.84 34.64 -11.69
CA MET A 14 -15.55 33.63 -10.91
C MET A 14 -16.63 34.20 -9.97
N GLY A 15 -16.79 35.51 -9.90
CA GLY A 15 -17.69 36.15 -8.92
C GLY A 15 -19.18 35.87 -9.15
N ASP A 16 -19.62 35.76 -10.39
CA ASP A 16 -21.05 35.64 -10.71
C ASP A 16 -21.59 34.20 -10.78
N ALA A 17 -20.71 33.21 -10.82
CA ALA A 17 -21.10 31.79 -10.86
C ALA A 17 -21.14 31.14 -9.47
N LEU A 18 -20.43 31.71 -8.48
CA LEU A 18 -20.31 31.17 -7.12
C LEU A 18 -21.34 31.74 -6.15
N GLU A 19 -21.98 32.88 -6.45
CA GLU A 19 -22.96 33.50 -5.52
C GLU A 19 -24.33 32.80 -5.48
N ARG A 20 -24.61 31.80 -6.34
CA ARG A 20 -25.94 31.17 -6.41
C ARG A 20 -26.12 29.91 -5.59
N ASP A 21 -25.07 29.35 -4.97
CA ASP A 21 -25.17 28.05 -4.28
C ASP A 21 -24.48 27.97 -2.91
N VAL A 22 -23.99 29.09 -2.37
CA VAL A 22 -23.28 29.10 -1.09
C VAL A 22 -24.21 28.92 0.11
N ASP A 23 -25.51 29.25 -0.06
CA ASP A 23 -26.50 29.23 1.06
C ASP A 23 -27.06 27.82 1.36
N THR A 24 -26.66 26.79 0.65
CA THR A 24 -27.19 25.42 0.86
C THR A 24 -26.14 24.35 1.07
N VAL A 25 -24.85 24.70 1.07
CA VAL A 25 -23.80 23.72 1.30
C VAL A 25 -23.61 23.53 2.81
N ASP A 26 -24.04 22.38 3.32
CA ASP A 26 -23.68 21.94 4.67
C ASP A 26 -22.17 21.67 4.71
N LEU A 27 -21.41 22.62 5.25
CA LEU A 27 -19.94 22.53 5.34
C LEU A 27 -19.47 21.43 6.30
N ASP A 28 -20.38 20.93 7.16
CA ASP A 28 -20.12 19.83 8.09
C ASP A 28 -20.44 18.46 7.46
N ALA A 29 -21.15 18.45 6.33
CA ALA A 29 -21.46 17.21 5.62
C ALA A 29 -20.25 16.69 4.84
N ILE A 30 -19.82 15.46 5.13
CA ILE A 30 -18.80 14.78 4.34
C ILE A 30 -19.38 14.43 2.97
N ARG A 31 -18.74 14.84 1.90
CA ARG A 31 -19.11 14.45 0.52
C ARG A 31 -19.15 12.92 0.40
N SER A 32 -20.13 12.40 -0.33
CA SER A 32 -20.36 10.96 -0.45
C SER A 32 -19.16 10.18 -1.01
N ASP A 33 -18.43 10.77 -1.96
CA ASP A 33 -17.20 10.18 -2.52
C ASP A 33 -16.05 10.12 -1.50
N LEU A 34 -15.92 11.14 -0.65
CA LEU A 34 -14.95 11.15 0.44
C LEU A 34 -15.33 10.14 1.52
N ALA A 35 -16.62 10.05 1.87
CA ALA A 35 -17.12 9.05 2.82
C ALA A 35 -16.85 7.63 2.33
N GLU A 36 -17.03 7.35 1.03
CA GLU A 36 -16.68 6.06 0.42
C GLU A 36 -15.18 5.76 0.57
N VAL A 37 -14.31 6.73 0.28
CA VAL A 37 -12.85 6.56 0.43
C VAL A 37 -12.49 6.25 1.88
N HIS A 38 -13.07 6.97 2.84
CA HIS A 38 -12.86 6.70 4.27
C HIS A 38 -13.32 5.29 4.67
N ASP A 39 -14.53 4.89 4.27
CA ASP A 39 -15.03 3.54 4.58
C ASP A 39 -14.15 2.44 3.97
N ARG A 40 -13.65 2.64 2.76
CA ARG A 40 -12.70 1.72 2.13
C ARG A 40 -11.36 1.65 2.89
N HIS A 41 -10.84 2.78 3.38
CA HIS A 41 -9.64 2.79 4.22
C HIS A 41 -9.85 2.07 5.56
N GLU A 42 -11.02 2.25 6.18
CA GLU A 42 -11.36 1.50 7.38
C GLU A 42 -11.59 0.01 7.06
N GLY A 43 -12.24 -0.30 5.95
CA GLY A 43 -12.55 -1.66 5.52
C GLY A 43 -11.35 -2.58 5.35
N ILE A 44 -10.17 -2.03 5.09
CA ILE A 44 -8.94 -2.82 4.95
C ILE A 44 -8.25 -3.12 6.28
N ARG A 45 -8.68 -2.48 7.39
CA ARG A 45 -8.12 -2.68 8.73
C ARG A 45 -8.53 -4.03 9.31
N ASP A 46 -7.67 -4.60 10.15
CA ASP A 46 -7.90 -5.90 10.79
C ASP A 46 -9.19 -5.94 11.61
N LEU A 47 -9.55 -4.83 12.27
CA LEU A 47 -10.81 -4.70 13.02
C LEU A 47 -12.07 -4.90 12.15
N ARG A 48 -12.00 -4.57 10.87
CA ARG A 48 -13.11 -4.72 9.92
C ARG A 48 -13.07 -6.06 9.17
N ARG A 49 -12.06 -6.90 9.46
CA ARG A 49 -11.81 -8.19 8.81
C ARG A 49 -11.68 -9.36 9.81
N PRO A 50 -12.58 -9.48 10.80
CA PRO A 50 -12.43 -10.41 11.94
C PRO A 50 -12.27 -11.86 11.50
N ASP A 51 -12.98 -12.32 10.45
CA ASP A 51 -12.89 -13.70 9.96
C ASP A 51 -11.50 -13.99 9.34
N ALA A 52 -10.92 -13.03 8.62
CA ALA A 52 -9.60 -13.18 8.04
C ALA A 52 -8.53 -13.26 9.13
N VAL A 53 -8.62 -12.38 10.13
CA VAL A 53 -7.76 -12.38 11.32
C VAL A 53 -7.91 -13.70 12.10
N ALA A 54 -9.14 -14.15 12.34
CA ALA A 54 -9.39 -15.41 13.06
C ALA A 54 -8.78 -16.63 12.34
N ARG A 55 -8.89 -16.67 10.98
CA ARG A 55 -8.21 -17.73 10.20
C ARG A 55 -6.69 -17.65 10.35
N ARG A 56 -6.12 -16.45 10.33
CA ARG A 56 -4.67 -16.24 10.51
C ARG A 56 -4.21 -16.72 11.90
N ARG A 57 -4.97 -16.39 12.93
CA ARG A 57 -4.67 -16.82 14.33
C ARG A 57 -4.64 -18.34 14.50
N LYS A 58 -5.39 -19.11 13.71
CA LYS A 58 -5.33 -20.58 13.76
C LYS A 58 -3.95 -21.14 13.41
N THR A 59 -3.12 -20.40 12.72
CA THR A 59 -1.74 -20.76 12.40
C THR A 59 -0.73 -20.27 13.44
N GLY A 60 -1.18 -19.57 14.49
CA GLY A 60 -0.32 -18.97 15.50
C GLY A 60 0.45 -17.73 15.00
N GLN A 61 0.10 -17.18 13.85
CA GLN A 61 0.86 -16.11 13.21
C GLN A 61 0.10 -14.76 13.25
N ARG A 62 0.86 -13.69 13.18
CA ARG A 62 0.40 -12.29 13.12
C ARG A 62 -0.11 -11.94 11.74
N THR A 63 -0.93 -10.91 11.65
CA THR A 63 -1.31 -10.31 10.36
C THR A 63 -0.16 -9.47 9.78
N ALA A 64 -0.24 -9.15 8.49
CA ALA A 64 0.70 -8.24 7.85
C ALA A 64 0.70 -6.85 8.49
N ARG A 65 -0.49 -6.36 8.87
CA ARG A 65 -0.63 -5.05 9.53
C ARG A 65 0.01 -5.03 10.90
N GLU A 66 -0.24 -6.03 11.72
CA GLU A 66 0.41 -6.17 13.03
C GLU A 66 1.93 -6.21 12.93
N ASN A 67 2.47 -6.86 11.91
CA ASN A 67 3.92 -6.91 11.71
C ASN A 67 4.49 -5.53 11.34
N VAL A 68 3.78 -4.77 10.50
CA VAL A 68 4.19 -3.42 10.12
C VAL A 68 4.06 -2.45 11.30
N GLU A 69 2.95 -2.52 12.04
CA GLU A 69 2.69 -1.70 13.23
C GLU A 69 3.69 -1.94 14.35
N ASP A 70 4.15 -3.20 14.54
CA ASP A 70 5.16 -3.55 15.55
C ASP A 70 6.59 -3.12 15.16
N LEU A 71 6.87 -3.06 13.85
CA LEU A 71 8.18 -2.70 13.34
C LEU A 71 8.38 -1.19 13.23
N CYS A 72 7.34 -0.46 12.83
CA CYS A 72 7.39 0.99 12.62
C CYS A 72 7.22 1.76 13.92
N ASP A 73 7.87 2.91 14.00
CA ASP A 73 7.56 3.89 15.01
C ASP A 73 6.09 4.34 14.89
N PRO A 74 5.39 4.64 15.99
CA PRO A 74 3.99 5.06 15.97
C PRO A 74 3.74 6.19 14.96
N ASP A 75 2.66 6.07 14.19
CA ASP A 75 2.19 7.06 13.21
C ASP A 75 3.18 7.42 12.09
N SER A 76 4.29 6.68 11.96
CA SER A 76 5.32 6.96 10.94
C SER A 76 5.05 6.30 9.59
N PHE A 77 4.20 5.26 9.54
CA PHE A 77 4.02 4.47 8.33
C PHE A 77 3.02 5.10 7.36
N ILE A 78 3.50 5.41 6.17
CA ILE A 78 2.69 5.91 5.04
C ILE A 78 2.49 4.76 4.07
N GLU A 79 1.28 4.18 4.05
CA GLU A 79 0.93 3.06 3.17
C GLU A 79 0.69 3.53 1.73
N TYR A 80 1.28 2.81 0.77
CA TYR A 80 1.09 3.06 -0.66
C TYR A 80 0.03 2.14 -1.26
N ALA A 81 -0.87 2.72 -2.06
CA ALA A 81 -1.95 2.03 -2.77
C ALA A 81 -2.74 1.02 -1.90
N PRO A 82 -3.21 1.40 -0.70
CA PRO A 82 -3.94 0.50 0.20
C PRO A 82 -5.26 0.04 -0.39
N LEU A 83 -5.90 0.84 -1.24
CA LEU A 83 -7.21 0.56 -1.84
C LEU A 83 -7.14 -0.28 -3.14
N GLY A 84 -5.94 -0.71 -3.54
CA GLY A 84 -5.77 -1.66 -4.63
C GLY A 84 -6.47 -2.98 -4.33
N VAL A 85 -6.95 -3.66 -5.37
CA VAL A 85 -7.60 -4.98 -5.28
C VAL A 85 -6.97 -5.93 -6.29
N ALA A 86 -7.20 -7.25 -6.15
CA ALA A 86 -6.68 -8.21 -7.11
C ALA A 86 -7.22 -7.97 -8.54
N ALA A 87 -6.38 -8.19 -9.53
CA ALA A 87 -6.67 -8.00 -10.95
C ALA A 87 -7.60 -9.11 -11.50
N GLN A 88 -8.78 -9.30 -10.90
CA GLN A 88 -9.70 -10.40 -11.16
C GLN A 88 -11.11 -9.95 -11.55
N ARG A 89 -11.28 -8.72 -12.06
CA ARG A 89 -12.59 -8.12 -12.38
C ARG A 89 -13.36 -8.88 -13.48
N ARG A 90 -12.69 -9.67 -14.31
CA ARG A 90 -13.36 -10.50 -15.33
C ARG A 90 -14.06 -11.74 -14.76
N ARG A 91 -13.80 -12.09 -13.49
CA ARG A 91 -14.36 -13.30 -12.84
C ARG A 91 -14.95 -13.07 -11.46
N ARG A 92 -14.79 -11.89 -10.89
CA ARG A 92 -15.29 -11.54 -9.55
C ARG A 92 -15.88 -10.13 -9.58
N GLU A 93 -16.95 -9.95 -8.82
CA GLU A 93 -17.57 -8.64 -8.64
C GLU A 93 -16.65 -7.69 -7.85
N ILE A 94 -16.74 -6.39 -8.13
CA ILE A 94 -15.86 -5.39 -7.52
C ILE A 94 -16.01 -5.34 -5.99
N ASP A 95 -17.23 -5.46 -5.47
CA ASP A 95 -17.47 -5.45 -4.03
C ASP A 95 -16.85 -6.65 -3.32
N ASP A 96 -16.83 -7.80 -3.99
CA ASP A 96 -16.14 -8.99 -3.51
C ASP A 96 -14.63 -8.80 -3.49
N LEU A 97 -14.06 -8.17 -4.52
CA LEU A 97 -12.63 -7.85 -4.58
C LEU A 97 -12.24 -6.84 -3.49
N ILE A 98 -13.01 -5.77 -3.30
CA ILE A 98 -12.78 -4.77 -2.25
C ILE A 98 -12.75 -5.43 -0.87
N ARG A 99 -13.71 -6.30 -0.59
CA ARG A 99 -13.83 -6.96 0.71
C ARG A 99 -12.75 -8.00 0.97
N ASN A 100 -12.40 -8.79 -0.04
CA ASN A 100 -11.60 -10.00 0.13
C ASN A 100 -10.17 -9.92 -0.40
N THR A 101 -9.82 -8.85 -1.13
CA THR A 101 -8.47 -8.69 -1.71
C THR A 101 -7.85 -7.31 -1.47
N PRO A 102 -7.94 -6.76 -0.23
CA PRO A 102 -7.39 -5.44 0.06
C PRO A 102 -5.89 -5.38 -0.21
N GLY A 103 -5.47 -4.25 -0.78
CA GLY A 103 -4.08 -3.99 -1.10
C GLY A 103 -3.46 -4.96 -2.11
N ASP A 104 -4.28 -5.78 -2.79
CA ASP A 104 -3.86 -6.93 -3.58
C ASP A 104 -2.90 -7.87 -2.82
N GLY A 105 -3.13 -8.05 -1.52
CA GLY A 105 -2.34 -8.96 -0.69
C GLY A 105 -0.96 -8.43 -0.29
N MET A 106 -0.77 -7.10 -0.30
CA MET A 106 0.46 -6.48 0.17
C MET A 106 0.19 -5.19 0.95
N VAL A 107 0.78 -5.09 2.13
CA VAL A 107 0.92 -3.85 2.90
C VAL A 107 2.33 -3.32 2.63
N ALA A 108 2.45 -2.21 1.94
CA ALA A 108 3.76 -1.65 1.58
C ALA A 108 3.76 -0.13 1.66
N GLY A 109 4.90 0.44 2.06
CA GLY A 109 5.02 1.88 2.23
C GLY A 109 6.39 2.29 2.76
N ILE A 110 6.44 3.49 3.30
CA ILE A 110 7.62 4.05 3.97
C ILE A 110 7.26 4.32 5.42
N GLY A 111 8.12 3.89 6.33
CA GLY A 111 7.99 4.15 7.76
C GLY A 111 9.34 4.43 8.39
N SER A 112 9.34 4.87 9.64
CA SER A 112 10.54 5.00 10.46
C SER A 112 10.66 3.82 11.41
N VAL A 113 11.88 3.39 11.66
CA VAL A 113 12.22 2.32 12.62
C VAL A 113 13.30 2.84 13.54
N ASN A 114 13.06 2.79 14.85
CA ASN A 114 13.96 3.28 15.88
C ASN A 114 14.30 4.79 15.77
N GLY A 115 13.34 5.61 15.33
CA GLY A 115 13.53 7.07 15.20
C GLY A 115 13.85 7.77 16.52
N ALA A 116 13.54 7.16 17.67
CA ALA A 116 13.99 7.68 18.96
C ALA A 116 15.52 7.58 19.18
N HIS A 117 16.21 6.75 18.39
CA HIS A 117 17.65 6.48 18.55
C HIS A 117 18.48 6.94 17.37
N PHE A 118 17.85 7.21 16.22
CA PHE A 118 18.51 7.58 14.97
C PHE A 118 17.86 8.81 14.36
N PRO A 119 18.59 9.65 13.62
CA PRO A 119 18.00 10.76 12.91
C PRO A 119 17.06 10.28 11.79
N ASP A 120 16.13 11.12 11.38
CA ASP A 120 15.14 10.83 10.34
C ASP A 120 15.73 10.24 9.05
N SER A 121 16.93 10.72 8.66
CA SER A 121 17.64 10.21 7.47
C SER A 121 18.00 8.74 7.58
N ASP A 122 18.24 8.24 8.80
CA ASP A 122 18.79 6.91 9.06
C ASP A 122 17.73 5.94 9.59
N SER A 123 16.59 6.47 10.06
CA SER A 123 15.47 5.67 10.57
C SER A 123 14.44 5.28 9.50
N ARG A 124 14.39 6.03 8.39
CA ARG A 124 13.42 5.75 7.32
C ARG A 124 13.80 4.52 6.51
N CYS A 125 12.80 3.66 6.25
CA CYS A 125 12.95 2.51 5.38
C CYS A 125 11.67 2.24 4.57
N VAL A 126 11.83 1.52 3.48
CA VAL A 126 10.72 0.90 2.77
C VAL A 126 10.37 -0.41 3.47
N LEU A 127 9.09 -0.58 3.75
CA LEU A 127 8.54 -1.82 4.28
C LEU A 127 7.56 -2.42 3.28
N ALA A 128 7.65 -3.73 3.09
CA ALA A 128 6.67 -4.48 2.31
C ALA A 128 6.37 -5.81 3.02
N SER A 129 5.11 -6.05 3.31
CA SER A 129 4.62 -7.26 3.96
C SER A 129 3.55 -7.91 3.11
N TYR A 130 3.78 -9.16 2.69
CA TYR A 130 2.72 -9.94 2.06
C TYR A 130 1.63 -10.27 3.07
N ASP A 131 0.37 -10.04 2.69
CA ASP A 131 -0.79 -10.39 3.51
C ASP A 131 -1.27 -11.81 3.18
N TYR A 132 -0.87 -12.77 3.99
CA TYR A 132 -1.28 -14.17 3.80
C TYR A 132 -2.78 -14.38 3.93
N THR A 133 -3.54 -13.46 4.55
CA THR A 133 -5.00 -13.52 4.62
C THR A 133 -5.67 -13.23 3.28
N VAL A 134 -4.93 -12.65 2.32
CA VAL A 134 -5.39 -12.31 0.97
C VAL A 134 -4.75 -13.28 -0.02
N LEU A 135 -5.55 -14.21 -0.53
CA LEU A 135 -5.11 -15.18 -1.55
C LEU A 135 -3.77 -15.86 -1.20
N ALA A 136 -3.59 -16.18 0.10
CA ALA A 136 -2.38 -16.80 0.65
C ALA A 136 -1.08 -16.00 0.39
N GLY A 137 -1.14 -14.68 0.36
CA GLY A 137 0.01 -13.81 0.10
C GLY A 137 0.63 -14.00 -1.29
N THR A 138 -0.16 -14.49 -2.25
CA THR A 138 0.33 -14.68 -3.63
C THR A 138 0.48 -13.35 -4.35
N GLN A 139 1.49 -13.27 -5.21
CA GLN A 139 1.82 -12.09 -5.98
C GLN A 139 0.96 -12.01 -7.24
N GLY A 140 0.11 -10.98 -7.31
CA GLY A 140 -0.70 -10.65 -8.47
C GLY A 140 -0.21 -9.41 -9.20
N LEU A 141 -0.94 -9.00 -10.23
CA LEU A 141 -0.56 -7.88 -11.10
C LEU A 141 -0.38 -6.57 -10.34
N PHE A 142 -1.35 -6.19 -9.51
CA PHE A 142 -1.26 -4.92 -8.77
C PHE A 142 -0.34 -5.02 -7.55
N ASN A 143 -0.18 -6.21 -6.96
CA ASN A 143 0.84 -6.50 -5.97
C ASN A 143 2.24 -6.20 -6.54
N HIS A 144 2.56 -6.72 -7.72
CA HIS A 144 3.83 -6.44 -8.39
C HIS A 144 4.03 -4.97 -8.68
N ARG A 145 3.03 -4.27 -9.26
CA ARG A 145 3.13 -2.83 -9.52
C ARG A 145 3.35 -2.01 -8.26
N LYS A 146 2.72 -2.40 -7.15
CA LYS A 146 2.96 -1.78 -5.85
C LYS A 146 4.41 -2.00 -5.40
N LYS A 147 4.90 -3.23 -5.51
CA LYS A 147 6.27 -3.61 -5.16
C LYS A 147 7.29 -2.86 -6.02
N ASP A 148 7.11 -2.83 -7.33
CA ASP A 148 7.94 -2.05 -8.25
C ASP A 148 8.02 -0.58 -7.79
N ARG A 149 6.88 0.03 -7.48
CA ARG A 149 6.83 1.43 -7.05
C ARG A 149 7.59 1.70 -5.75
N VAL A 150 7.46 0.86 -4.74
CA VAL A 150 8.17 1.07 -3.47
C VAL A 150 9.66 0.78 -3.60
N PHE A 151 10.08 -0.12 -4.47
CA PHE A 151 11.49 -0.37 -4.76
C PHE A 151 12.13 0.77 -5.55
N GLU A 152 11.42 1.36 -6.54
CA GLU A 152 11.86 2.60 -7.20
C GLU A 152 12.06 3.74 -6.19
N LEU A 153 11.16 3.87 -5.22
CA LEU A 153 11.29 4.87 -4.15
C LEU A 153 12.49 4.58 -3.25
N ALA A 154 12.73 3.30 -2.90
CA ALA A 154 13.91 2.89 -2.15
C ALA A 154 15.20 3.26 -2.89
N GLN A 155 15.26 2.95 -4.20
CA GLN A 155 16.43 3.28 -5.04
C GLN A 155 16.65 4.80 -5.13
N LYS A 156 15.60 5.56 -5.46
CA LYS A 156 15.68 7.01 -5.63
C LYS A 156 16.11 7.74 -4.36
N ASN A 157 15.64 7.28 -3.20
CA ASN A 157 15.88 7.94 -1.92
C ASN A 157 16.95 7.22 -1.08
N ARG A 158 17.55 6.14 -1.60
CA ARG A 158 18.54 5.31 -0.91
C ARG A 158 18.05 4.80 0.45
N LEU A 159 16.81 4.33 0.49
CA LEU A 159 16.20 3.82 1.71
C LEU A 159 16.48 2.31 1.86
N PRO A 160 16.82 1.85 3.08
CA PRO A 160 16.80 0.42 3.41
C PRO A 160 15.45 -0.22 3.07
N VAL A 161 15.45 -1.51 2.75
CA VAL A 161 14.23 -2.25 2.48
C VAL A 161 14.07 -3.39 3.48
N VAL A 162 12.91 -3.45 4.12
CA VAL A 162 12.49 -4.59 4.94
C VAL A 162 11.33 -5.29 4.25
N LEU A 163 11.54 -6.55 3.91
CA LEU A 163 10.56 -7.39 3.23
C LEU A 163 10.14 -8.56 4.12
N LEU A 164 8.85 -8.61 4.48
CA LEU A 164 8.25 -9.76 5.16
C LEU A 164 7.71 -10.71 4.08
N THR A 165 8.40 -11.85 3.90
CA THR A 165 8.39 -12.66 2.67
C THR A 165 7.36 -13.78 2.66
N GLU A 166 6.52 -13.91 3.68
CA GLU A 166 5.55 -15.00 3.77
C GLU A 166 4.50 -14.92 2.66
N GLY A 167 4.46 -15.95 1.80
CA GLY A 167 3.47 -15.96 0.72
C GLY A 167 3.57 -17.17 -0.22
N GLY A 168 2.55 -17.33 -1.06
CA GLY A 168 2.33 -18.48 -1.92
C GLY A 168 2.98 -18.42 -3.31
N GLY A 169 3.86 -17.47 -3.58
CA GLY A 169 4.47 -17.32 -4.91
C GLY A 169 3.61 -16.54 -5.90
N GLY A 170 3.87 -16.72 -7.19
CA GLY A 170 3.10 -16.07 -8.27
C GLY A 170 1.64 -16.50 -8.31
N ARG A 171 0.74 -15.59 -8.67
CA ARG A 171 -0.70 -15.84 -8.76
C ARG A 171 -1.14 -16.04 -10.23
N PRO A 172 -1.47 -17.26 -10.65
CA PRO A 172 -1.89 -17.50 -12.04
C PRO A 172 -3.33 -17.10 -12.35
N GLY A 173 -4.08 -16.68 -11.34
CA GLY A 173 -5.52 -16.47 -11.44
C GLY A 173 -5.97 -15.04 -11.74
N ASP A 174 -5.07 -14.11 -11.97
CA ASP A 174 -5.41 -12.74 -12.36
C ASP A 174 -5.87 -12.71 -13.82
N THR A 175 -6.94 -11.94 -14.09
CA THR A 175 -7.64 -11.95 -15.38
C THR A 175 -7.60 -10.61 -16.11
N ASP A 176 -7.21 -9.52 -15.43
CA ASP A 176 -7.30 -8.16 -15.98
C ASP A 176 -6.04 -7.75 -16.75
N GLY A 177 -5.02 -8.58 -16.74
CA GLY A 177 -3.78 -8.40 -17.49
C GLY A 177 -3.55 -9.46 -18.55
N SER A 178 -2.54 -9.27 -19.40
CA SER A 178 -2.14 -10.19 -20.47
C SER A 178 -0.95 -11.08 -20.12
N GLY A 179 -0.43 -11.02 -18.89
CA GLY A 179 0.75 -11.77 -18.47
C GLY A 179 0.43 -13.05 -17.70
N VAL A 180 1.40 -13.96 -17.60
CA VAL A 180 1.31 -15.15 -16.78
C VAL A 180 1.84 -14.85 -15.38
N ALA A 181 0.99 -14.98 -14.36
CA ALA A 181 1.34 -14.87 -12.94
C ALA A 181 2.06 -13.55 -12.56
N GLY A 182 1.85 -12.47 -13.32
CA GLY A 182 2.46 -11.18 -13.03
C GLY A 182 4.00 -11.18 -13.14
N LEU A 183 4.59 -12.07 -13.91
CA LEU A 183 6.05 -12.13 -14.10
C LEU A 183 6.60 -10.95 -14.93
N ASP A 184 5.72 -10.18 -15.58
CA ASP A 184 6.07 -8.90 -16.20
C ASP A 184 6.13 -7.81 -15.14
N CYS A 185 7.22 -7.80 -14.36
CA CYS A 185 7.46 -6.85 -13.29
C CYS A 185 8.94 -6.48 -13.19
N LEU A 186 9.21 -5.27 -12.72
CA LEU A 186 10.56 -4.76 -12.50
C LEU A 186 11.17 -5.17 -11.15
N ALA A 187 10.35 -5.73 -10.25
CA ALA A 187 10.74 -5.97 -8.86
C ALA A 187 12.05 -6.76 -8.72
N PHE A 188 12.27 -7.78 -9.54
CA PHE A 188 13.51 -8.58 -9.48
C PHE A 188 14.74 -7.75 -9.88
N GLN A 189 14.63 -6.97 -10.95
CA GLN A 189 15.70 -6.08 -11.39
C GLN A 189 15.97 -4.99 -10.35
N LEU A 190 14.94 -4.28 -9.91
CA LEU A 190 15.05 -3.21 -8.92
C LEU A 190 15.64 -3.71 -7.60
N PHE A 191 15.24 -4.91 -7.16
CA PHE A 191 15.77 -5.49 -5.93
C PHE A 191 17.25 -5.88 -6.08
N ALA A 192 17.63 -6.41 -7.24
CA ALA A 192 19.04 -6.68 -7.55
C ALA A 192 19.88 -5.40 -7.62
N GLU A 193 19.35 -4.32 -8.22
CA GLU A 193 20.01 -3.01 -8.29
C GLU A 193 20.16 -2.35 -6.91
N LEU A 194 19.23 -2.59 -5.97
CA LEU A 194 19.34 -2.11 -4.59
C LEU A 194 20.42 -2.84 -3.80
N SER A 195 20.77 -4.07 -4.21
CA SER A 195 21.81 -4.86 -3.54
C SER A 195 23.18 -4.16 -3.59
N GLY A 196 23.78 -3.97 -2.41
CA GLY A 196 25.03 -3.23 -2.29
C GLY A 196 24.91 -1.70 -2.21
N TRP A 197 23.69 -1.16 -2.42
CA TRP A 197 23.42 0.27 -2.29
C TRP A 197 22.76 0.62 -0.96
N VAL A 198 21.85 -0.24 -0.51
CA VAL A 198 21.10 -0.07 0.74
C VAL A 198 21.01 -1.42 1.47
N PRO A 199 20.81 -1.41 2.80
CA PRO A 199 20.49 -2.63 3.53
C PRO A 199 19.20 -3.27 3.00
N LEU A 200 19.24 -4.57 2.74
CA LEU A 200 18.09 -5.39 2.38
C LEU A 200 17.88 -6.44 3.46
N VAL A 201 16.70 -6.42 4.11
CA VAL A 201 16.36 -7.32 5.20
C VAL A 201 15.14 -8.15 4.81
N GLY A 202 15.29 -9.46 4.71
CA GLY A 202 14.20 -10.42 4.50
C GLY A 202 13.81 -11.08 5.82
N ILE A 203 12.54 -11.01 6.20
CA ILE A 203 11.99 -11.67 7.39
C ILE A 203 10.99 -12.72 6.95
N ASN A 204 11.27 -13.97 7.25
CA ASN A 204 10.39 -15.09 6.93
C ASN A 204 9.90 -15.78 8.21
N SER A 205 8.61 -15.67 8.49
CA SER A 205 7.96 -16.28 9.66
C SER A 205 7.03 -17.45 9.30
N GLY A 206 6.91 -17.80 8.04
CA GLY A 206 6.01 -18.83 7.56
C GLY A 206 6.43 -19.40 6.21
N ARG A 207 5.45 -19.83 5.42
CA ARG A 207 5.72 -20.37 4.07
C ARG A 207 6.13 -19.24 3.13
N CYS A 208 7.23 -19.44 2.43
CA CYS A 208 7.73 -18.52 1.43
C CYS A 208 8.03 -19.29 0.13
N PHE A 209 7.35 -18.93 -0.96
CA PHE A 209 7.50 -19.60 -2.24
C PHE A 209 7.96 -18.63 -3.33
N ALA A 210 8.88 -19.12 -4.20
CA ALA A 210 9.32 -18.45 -5.40
C ALA A 210 9.62 -16.94 -5.17
N GLY A 211 9.04 -16.09 -5.99
CA GLY A 211 9.28 -14.66 -5.96
C GLY A 211 8.88 -13.89 -4.70
N ASN A 212 8.29 -14.53 -3.67
CA ASN A 212 8.07 -13.85 -2.40
C ASN A 212 9.38 -13.51 -1.68
N ALA A 213 10.43 -14.31 -1.90
CA ALA A 213 11.74 -14.12 -1.27
C ALA A 213 12.79 -13.50 -2.21
N ALA A 214 12.47 -13.33 -3.49
CA ALA A 214 13.40 -12.83 -4.48
C ALA A 214 13.37 -11.32 -4.61
#